data_406d214544d91a96633c27fa8aff95d5
#
_entry.id   406d214544d91a96633c27fa8aff95d5
#
_cell.length_a   1.000
_cell.length_b   1.000
_cell.length_c   1.000
_cell.angle_alpha   90.00
_cell.angle_beta   90.00
_cell.angle_gamma   90.00
#
_symmetry.space_group_name_H-M   'P 1'
#
loop_
_entity.id
_entity.type
_entity.pdbx_description
1 polymer ?
#
loop_
_entity_poly.entity_id
_entity_poly.type
_entity_poly.pdbx_seq_one_letter_code
_entity_poly.pdbx_strand_id
1 'polypeptide(L)'
;DLSHEFDIQNESESKLFEYFCNYVITSKYFLGRFNPMDITTQEDDASLDGIAIIIDGELIISVDDAMTAFDTYKTSLPVDIIITQAKSGESFSKDDISNFNLGLQDFFSLEPKLPNGIYNGQAIEIIKVIVANVKKIKNKMPNLKVFFCTSGVYNNEREIAASFKILNKTCENADIFNDIEVFPMGRKELMKLWSSISDKNEASIQLIDYIGINEMPGIPQAYISIVKAKEFLEKIAMDDEGNIREEVFDENVRAFLGGDNPVNKDIAKTLHSEKSKQFAVLNNGVTIIAPEIAIQSNTKVMHLTNYQIINGCQTTNTLYEHYADLNDNVELVVKFIESQDTDVAIEIVTATNNQSAVENEAFYALREKARLIQKFFDIQRNDEAKEKLFFERRENEYRNKSIQTTKIYDIKELARCFISVFK
;
A
#
# COMPACT_ATOMS: atom_id res chain seq x y z
N ASP A 1 3.18 -11.05 11.57
CA ASP A 1 2.41 -10.73 10.42
C ASP A 1 2.80 -11.59 9.21
N LEU A 2 3.67 -11.21 8.27
CA LEU A 2 4.05 -12.04 7.11
C LEU A 2 4.55 -13.44 7.53
N SER A 3 5.38 -13.53 8.56
CA SER A 3 5.93 -14.79 9.05
C SER A 3 4.86 -15.75 9.57
N HIS A 4 3.78 -15.23 10.15
CA HIS A 4 2.62 -16.03 10.57
C HIS A 4 1.74 -16.44 9.38
N GLU A 5 1.56 -15.57 8.42
CA GLU A 5 0.75 -15.83 7.23
C GLU A 5 1.30 -16.99 6.39
N PHE A 6 2.63 -17.11 6.30
CA PHE A 6 3.31 -18.12 5.49
C PHE A 6 4.00 -19.24 6.30
N ASP A 7 3.77 -19.29 7.64
CA ASP A 7 4.33 -20.30 8.55
C ASP A 7 5.87 -20.41 8.53
N ILE A 8 6.54 -19.24 8.47
CA ILE A 8 8.00 -19.12 8.36
C ILE A 8 8.67 -18.54 9.63
N GLN A 9 8.01 -18.59 10.80
CA GLN A 9 8.50 -17.98 12.05
C GLN A 9 9.82 -18.57 12.56
N ASN A 10 10.17 -19.77 12.12
CA ASN A 10 11.37 -20.49 12.56
C ASN A 10 12.63 -20.17 11.74
N GLU A 11 12.50 -19.35 10.71
CA GLU A 11 13.60 -18.93 9.86
C GLU A 11 14.51 -17.90 10.54
N SER A 12 15.74 -17.75 10.04
CA SER A 12 16.65 -16.69 10.52
C SER A 12 16.13 -15.30 10.18
N GLU A 13 16.52 -14.29 10.97
CA GLU A 13 16.15 -12.88 10.69
C GLU A 13 16.57 -12.43 9.29
N SER A 14 17.73 -12.89 8.80
CA SER A 14 18.18 -12.59 7.45
C SER A 14 17.24 -13.19 6.41
N LYS A 15 16.85 -14.45 6.58
CA LYS A 15 15.95 -15.15 5.65
C LYS A 15 14.54 -14.57 5.68
N LEU A 16 14.04 -14.20 6.85
CA LEU A 16 12.76 -13.47 7.00
C LEU A 16 12.79 -12.13 6.28
N PHE A 17 13.93 -11.42 6.31
CA PHE A 17 14.09 -10.18 5.58
C PHE A 17 14.10 -10.37 4.06
N GLU A 18 14.73 -11.44 3.56
CA GLU A 18 14.68 -11.82 2.14
C GLU A 18 13.24 -12.11 1.69
N TYR A 19 12.50 -12.96 2.43
CA TYR A 19 11.08 -13.24 2.15
C TYR A 19 10.22 -11.98 2.16
N PHE A 20 10.45 -11.10 3.14
CA PHE A 20 9.75 -9.82 3.22
C PHE A 20 10.01 -8.93 2.00
N CYS A 21 11.27 -8.73 1.62
CA CYS A 21 11.64 -7.91 0.47
C CYS A 21 11.05 -8.49 -0.83
N ASN A 22 11.18 -9.79 -1.05
CA ASN A 22 10.69 -10.47 -2.23
C ASN A 22 9.17 -10.40 -2.33
N TYR A 23 8.45 -10.60 -1.22
CA TYR A 23 7.01 -10.49 -1.17
C TYR A 23 6.53 -9.08 -1.48
N VAL A 24 7.07 -8.08 -0.79
CA VAL A 24 6.66 -6.68 -0.91
C VAL A 24 6.92 -6.13 -2.32
N ILE A 25 8.09 -6.45 -2.89
CA ILE A 25 8.44 -6.00 -4.24
C ILE A 25 7.58 -6.69 -5.29
N THR A 26 7.46 -8.01 -5.23
CA THR A 26 6.68 -8.76 -6.23
C THR A 26 5.20 -8.41 -6.20
N SER A 27 4.62 -8.18 -5.01
CA SER A 27 3.22 -7.75 -4.86
C SER A 27 2.90 -6.40 -5.52
N LYS A 28 3.90 -5.57 -5.80
CA LYS A 28 3.70 -4.34 -6.59
C LYS A 28 3.39 -4.65 -8.07
N TYR A 29 3.87 -5.75 -8.59
CA TYR A 29 3.80 -6.10 -10.03
C TYR A 29 2.88 -7.29 -10.31
N PHE A 30 2.59 -8.09 -9.31
CA PHE A 30 1.70 -9.25 -9.38
C PHE A 30 0.59 -9.14 -8.32
N LEU A 31 -0.66 -9.07 -8.75
CA LEU A 31 -1.83 -8.88 -7.88
C LEU A 31 -2.40 -10.19 -7.31
N GLY A 32 -1.94 -11.34 -7.82
CA GLY A 32 -2.38 -12.65 -7.35
C GLY A 32 -1.74 -13.03 -6.00
N ARG A 33 -2.29 -14.04 -5.35
CA ARG A 33 -1.67 -14.65 -4.16
C ARG A 33 -0.52 -15.55 -4.58
N PHE A 34 0.59 -15.46 -3.88
CA PHE A 34 1.77 -16.31 -4.08
C PHE A 34 2.50 -16.53 -2.75
N ASN A 35 3.32 -17.57 -2.70
CA ASN A 35 4.18 -17.82 -1.55
C ASN A 35 5.56 -17.18 -1.80
N PRO A 36 6.08 -16.32 -0.91
CA PRO A 36 7.40 -15.73 -1.07
C PRO A 36 8.53 -16.77 -1.17
N MET A 37 8.33 -17.97 -0.65
CA MET A 37 9.29 -19.08 -0.78
C MET A 37 9.48 -19.55 -2.23
N ASP A 38 8.45 -19.40 -3.09
CA ASP A 38 8.52 -19.85 -4.49
C ASP A 38 9.42 -18.97 -5.36
N ILE A 39 9.71 -17.74 -4.90
CA ILE A 39 10.51 -16.75 -5.62
C ILE A 39 11.79 -16.37 -4.88
N THR A 40 12.04 -16.93 -3.69
CA THR A 40 13.23 -16.65 -2.89
C THR A 40 14.23 -17.77 -3.06
N THR A 41 15.45 -17.41 -3.45
CA THR A 41 16.55 -18.35 -3.63
C THR A 41 16.98 -18.96 -2.30
N GLN A 42 17.71 -20.06 -2.37
CA GLN A 42 18.26 -20.74 -1.22
C GLN A 42 19.80 -20.62 -1.21
N GLU A 43 20.51 -21.64 -0.78
CA GLU A 43 21.97 -21.68 -0.81
C GLU A 43 22.52 -21.62 -2.25
N ASP A 44 23.75 -21.14 -2.41
CA ASP A 44 24.47 -20.99 -3.68
C ASP A 44 23.77 -20.05 -4.68
N ASP A 45 23.26 -18.93 -4.18
CA ASP A 45 22.44 -17.98 -4.93
C ASP A 45 23.22 -16.94 -5.76
N ALA A 46 24.55 -16.95 -5.70
CA ALA A 46 25.42 -15.96 -6.34
C ALA A 46 25.06 -14.50 -6.03
N SER A 47 24.57 -14.25 -4.81
CA SER A 47 24.06 -12.95 -4.35
C SER A 47 22.76 -12.49 -5.05
N LEU A 48 21.92 -13.42 -5.48
CA LEU A 48 20.55 -13.15 -5.97
C LEU A 48 19.56 -13.78 -4.99
N ASP A 49 19.01 -13.01 -4.07
CA ASP A 49 18.16 -13.52 -2.98
C ASP A 49 16.69 -13.74 -3.43
N GLY A 50 16.29 -13.22 -4.58
CA GLY A 50 14.96 -13.45 -5.13
C GLY A 50 14.89 -13.21 -6.62
N ILE A 51 14.08 -14.06 -7.30
CA ILE A 51 13.81 -13.96 -8.73
C ILE A 51 12.32 -14.21 -8.95
N ALA A 52 11.59 -13.21 -9.44
CA ALA A 52 10.20 -13.36 -9.84
C ALA A 52 10.07 -13.06 -11.35
N ILE A 53 9.38 -13.91 -12.07
CA ILE A 53 9.15 -13.79 -13.51
C ILE A 53 7.65 -13.73 -13.74
N ILE A 54 7.18 -12.69 -14.43
CA ILE A 54 5.75 -12.46 -14.69
C ILE A 54 5.55 -12.40 -16.21
N ILE A 55 4.67 -13.26 -16.73
CA ILE A 55 4.31 -13.29 -18.15
C ILE A 55 2.80 -13.06 -18.28
N ASP A 56 2.40 -12.03 -19.00
CA ASP A 56 0.97 -11.64 -19.21
C ASP A 56 0.16 -11.53 -17.90
N GLY A 57 0.81 -11.09 -16.83
CA GLY A 57 0.18 -10.93 -15.51
C GLY A 57 0.17 -12.18 -14.63
N GLU A 58 0.72 -13.30 -15.09
CA GLU A 58 0.85 -14.56 -14.31
C GLU A 58 2.27 -14.74 -13.80
N LEU A 59 2.41 -15.13 -12.53
CA LEU A 59 3.70 -15.46 -11.91
C LEU A 59 4.15 -16.85 -12.37
N ILE A 60 5.36 -16.93 -12.91
CA ILE A 60 5.94 -18.14 -13.50
C ILE A 60 6.93 -18.74 -12.52
N ILE A 61 6.66 -19.93 -12.03
CA ILE A 61 7.49 -20.64 -11.07
C ILE A 61 8.14 -21.89 -11.63
N SER A 62 7.75 -22.32 -12.84
CA SER A 62 8.33 -23.49 -13.51
C SER A 62 8.54 -23.26 -15.01
N VAL A 63 9.39 -24.11 -15.62
CA VAL A 63 9.60 -24.12 -17.06
C VAL A 63 8.31 -24.49 -17.82
N ASP A 64 7.50 -25.38 -17.25
CA ASP A 64 6.22 -25.79 -17.83
C ASP A 64 5.20 -24.65 -17.83
N ASP A 65 5.17 -23.83 -16.77
CA ASP A 65 4.35 -22.63 -16.70
C ASP A 65 4.74 -21.63 -17.81
N ALA A 66 6.06 -21.41 -17.99
CA ALA A 66 6.57 -20.54 -19.05
C ALA A 66 6.19 -21.06 -20.45
N MET A 67 6.33 -22.35 -20.70
CA MET A 67 5.94 -22.97 -21.97
C MET A 67 4.43 -22.80 -22.21
N THR A 68 3.61 -23.03 -21.18
CA THR A 68 2.15 -22.87 -21.24
C THR A 68 1.76 -21.43 -21.52
N ALA A 69 2.41 -20.46 -20.85
CA ALA A 69 2.14 -19.04 -21.08
C ALA A 69 2.41 -18.62 -22.53
N PHE A 70 3.42 -19.22 -23.17
CA PHE A 70 3.74 -18.97 -24.59
C PHE A 70 2.97 -19.87 -25.57
N ASP A 71 2.33 -20.96 -25.12
CA ASP A 71 1.50 -21.83 -25.98
C ASP A 71 0.08 -21.25 -26.17
N THR A 72 -0.01 -19.95 -26.31
CA THR A 72 -1.24 -19.22 -26.57
C THR A 72 -1.22 -18.56 -27.95
N TYR A 73 -2.39 -18.25 -28.49
CA TYR A 73 -2.53 -17.47 -29.72
C TYR A 73 -2.24 -15.97 -29.51
N LYS A 74 -2.06 -15.53 -28.26
CA LYS A 74 -1.73 -14.14 -27.92
C LYS A 74 -0.35 -13.76 -28.44
N THR A 75 -0.24 -12.56 -28.95
CA THR A 75 1.01 -11.91 -29.36
C THR A 75 1.15 -10.63 -28.56
N SER A 76 2.37 -10.14 -28.39
CA SER A 76 2.66 -8.92 -27.60
C SER A 76 2.42 -9.11 -26.09
N LEU A 77 2.87 -10.26 -25.53
CA LEU A 77 2.80 -10.55 -24.12
C LEU A 77 3.78 -9.66 -23.33
N PRO A 78 3.33 -8.94 -22.31
CA PRO A 78 4.25 -8.28 -21.38
C PRO A 78 5.01 -9.34 -20.58
N VAL A 79 6.32 -9.13 -20.42
CA VAL A 79 7.19 -10.00 -19.62
C VAL A 79 8.04 -9.12 -18.73
N ASP A 80 7.92 -9.28 -17.43
CA ASP A 80 8.70 -8.59 -16.41
C ASP A 80 9.55 -9.61 -15.63
N ILE A 81 10.83 -9.32 -15.49
CA ILE A 81 11.79 -10.09 -14.68
C ILE A 81 12.21 -9.20 -13.52
N ILE A 82 12.01 -9.66 -12.30
CA ILE A 82 12.31 -8.95 -11.08
C ILE A 82 13.39 -9.71 -10.34
N ILE A 83 14.50 -9.06 -10.02
CA ILE A 83 15.61 -9.66 -9.28
C ILE A 83 15.87 -8.81 -8.04
N THR A 84 16.04 -9.46 -6.91
CA THR A 84 16.28 -8.82 -5.63
C THR A 84 17.54 -9.34 -4.96
N GLN A 85 18.26 -8.42 -4.29
CA GLN A 85 19.27 -8.72 -3.28
C GLN A 85 18.83 -8.05 -1.98
N ALA A 86 18.79 -8.79 -0.88
CA ALA A 86 18.35 -8.30 0.42
C ALA A 86 19.46 -8.46 1.47
N LYS A 87 19.81 -7.39 2.14
CA LYS A 87 20.78 -7.37 3.25
C LYS A 87 20.11 -6.80 4.49
N SER A 88 20.00 -7.58 5.54
CA SER A 88 19.36 -7.17 6.80
C SER A 88 20.12 -6.06 7.56
N GLY A 89 21.34 -5.72 7.12
CA GLY A 89 22.14 -4.62 7.67
C GLY A 89 21.55 -3.22 7.38
N GLU A 90 21.92 -2.24 8.21
CA GLU A 90 21.42 -0.86 8.14
C GLU A 90 22.16 0.04 7.14
N SER A 91 23.08 -0.47 6.34
CA SER A 91 23.87 0.33 5.40
C SER A 91 23.92 -0.27 4.00
N PHE A 92 23.97 0.61 3.01
CA PHE A 92 24.31 0.23 1.65
C PHE A 92 25.81 0.02 1.55
N SER A 93 26.25 -1.21 1.32
CA SER A 93 27.66 -1.59 1.20
C SER A 93 28.08 -1.65 -0.26
N LYS A 94 29.21 -1.02 -0.60
CA LYS A 94 29.82 -1.09 -1.93
C LYS A 94 30.21 -2.52 -2.30
N ASP A 95 30.70 -3.29 -1.31
CA ASP A 95 31.14 -4.65 -1.54
C ASP A 95 29.97 -5.58 -1.84
N ASP A 96 28.85 -5.40 -1.12
CA ASP A 96 27.62 -6.18 -1.37
C ASP A 96 27.03 -5.83 -2.74
N ILE A 97 27.00 -4.55 -3.13
CA ILE A 97 26.53 -4.14 -4.47
C ILE A 97 27.47 -4.70 -5.56
N SER A 98 28.78 -4.77 -5.29
CA SER A 98 29.75 -5.33 -6.26
C SER A 98 29.59 -6.85 -6.40
N ASN A 99 29.34 -7.57 -5.31
CA ASN A 99 29.05 -9.01 -5.35
C ASN A 99 27.74 -9.28 -6.10
N PHE A 100 26.70 -8.52 -5.81
CA PHE A 100 25.44 -8.60 -6.55
C PHE A 100 25.62 -8.31 -8.05
N ASN A 101 26.40 -7.31 -8.40
CA ASN A 101 26.73 -6.98 -9.79
C ASN A 101 27.44 -8.14 -10.50
N LEU A 102 28.38 -8.82 -9.81
CA LEU A 102 29.07 -10.01 -10.34
C LEU A 102 28.09 -11.17 -10.54
N GLY A 103 27.20 -11.39 -9.58
CA GLY A 103 26.15 -12.41 -9.68
C GLY A 103 25.20 -12.17 -10.85
N LEU A 104 24.73 -10.92 -11.03
CA LEU A 104 23.90 -10.55 -12.17
C LEU A 104 24.60 -10.76 -13.50
N GLN A 105 25.88 -10.37 -13.62
CA GLN A 105 26.66 -10.59 -14.83
C GLN A 105 26.77 -12.07 -15.19
N ASP A 106 27.02 -12.92 -14.19
CA ASP A 106 27.12 -14.37 -14.39
C ASP A 106 25.77 -14.98 -14.74
N PHE A 107 24.70 -14.58 -14.03
CA PHE A 107 23.34 -15.05 -14.26
C PHE A 107 22.84 -14.71 -15.69
N PHE A 108 23.06 -13.48 -16.15
CA PHE A 108 22.65 -13.05 -17.49
C PHE A 108 23.46 -13.68 -18.62
N SER A 109 24.59 -14.32 -18.32
CA SER A 109 25.30 -15.12 -19.31
C SER A 109 24.50 -16.35 -19.78
N LEU A 110 23.47 -16.76 -19.00
CA LEU A 110 22.66 -17.96 -19.15
C LEU A 110 23.47 -19.27 -19.10
N GLU A 111 24.75 -19.17 -18.81
CA GLU A 111 25.72 -20.27 -18.59
C GLU A 111 26.57 -19.93 -17.36
N PRO A 112 25.97 -19.91 -16.14
CA PRO A 112 26.64 -19.44 -14.94
C PRO A 112 27.89 -20.26 -14.61
N LYS A 113 28.90 -19.55 -14.09
CA LYS A 113 30.16 -20.15 -13.62
C LYS A 113 30.29 -20.12 -12.09
N LEU A 114 29.55 -19.21 -11.46
CA LEU A 114 29.44 -19.19 -10.00
C LEU A 114 28.57 -20.34 -9.50
N PRO A 115 28.67 -20.71 -8.21
CA PRO A 115 27.73 -21.64 -7.63
C PRO A 115 26.29 -21.20 -7.94
N ASN A 116 25.51 -22.12 -8.48
CA ASN A 116 24.18 -21.84 -9.02
C ASN A 116 23.20 -22.87 -8.45
N GLY A 117 22.48 -22.47 -7.42
CA GLY A 117 21.49 -23.31 -6.75
C GLY A 117 20.30 -23.66 -7.66
N ILE A 118 19.42 -24.51 -7.15
CA ILE A 118 18.28 -25.05 -7.93
C ILE A 118 17.38 -23.93 -8.45
N TYR A 119 17.09 -22.92 -7.63
CA TYR A 119 16.21 -21.80 -7.99
C TYR A 119 16.78 -20.94 -9.11
N ASN A 120 18.05 -20.56 -9.01
CA ASN A 120 18.72 -19.82 -10.07
C ASN A 120 18.79 -20.61 -11.37
N GLY A 121 19.10 -21.91 -11.28
CA GLY A 121 19.10 -22.80 -12.44
C GLY A 121 17.74 -22.87 -13.12
N GLN A 122 16.68 -23.01 -12.37
CA GLN A 122 15.31 -23.01 -12.87
C GLN A 122 14.92 -21.67 -13.51
N ALA A 123 15.27 -20.55 -12.88
CA ALA A 123 15.03 -19.23 -13.44
C ALA A 123 15.78 -19.02 -14.77
N ILE A 124 17.01 -19.49 -14.88
CA ILE A 124 17.77 -19.46 -16.14
C ILE A 124 17.07 -20.26 -17.25
N GLU A 125 16.57 -21.45 -16.94
CA GLU A 125 15.83 -22.24 -17.94
C GLU A 125 14.53 -21.53 -18.37
N ILE A 126 13.81 -20.90 -17.43
CA ILE A 126 12.65 -20.06 -17.76
C ILE A 126 13.05 -18.90 -18.67
N ILE A 127 14.16 -18.20 -18.38
CA ILE A 127 14.65 -17.11 -19.22
C ILE A 127 15.03 -17.61 -20.62
N LYS A 128 15.61 -18.80 -20.75
CA LYS A 128 15.87 -19.41 -22.06
C LYS A 128 14.59 -19.64 -22.87
N VAL A 129 13.51 -20.09 -22.22
CA VAL A 129 12.18 -20.18 -22.85
C VAL A 129 11.68 -18.81 -23.31
N ILE A 130 11.83 -17.77 -22.47
CA ILE A 130 11.47 -16.39 -22.83
C ILE A 130 12.24 -15.93 -24.05
N VAL A 131 13.56 -16.08 -24.07
CA VAL A 131 14.43 -15.71 -25.20
C VAL A 131 14.07 -16.47 -26.47
N ALA A 132 13.72 -17.76 -26.37
CA ALA A 132 13.26 -18.53 -27.52
C ALA A 132 11.91 -18.03 -28.10
N ASN A 133 11.10 -17.34 -27.31
CA ASN A 133 9.78 -16.84 -27.67
C ASN A 133 9.70 -15.31 -27.89
N VAL A 134 10.81 -14.63 -28.15
CA VAL A 134 10.89 -13.16 -28.31
C VAL A 134 9.87 -12.58 -29.28
N LYS A 135 9.46 -13.34 -30.31
CA LYS A 135 8.45 -12.91 -31.29
C LYS A 135 7.06 -12.70 -30.68
N LYS A 136 6.76 -13.36 -29.58
CA LYS A 136 5.48 -13.26 -28.85
C LYS A 136 5.52 -12.19 -27.76
N ILE A 137 6.70 -11.66 -27.42
CA ILE A 137 6.89 -10.68 -26.34
C ILE A 137 6.65 -9.27 -26.85
N LYS A 138 6.01 -8.45 -26.02
CA LYS A 138 5.85 -7.01 -26.24
C LYS A 138 7.24 -6.37 -26.32
N ASN A 139 7.46 -5.52 -27.34
CA ASN A 139 8.76 -4.90 -27.64
C ASN A 139 9.88 -5.91 -27.98
N LYS A 140 9.58 -7.18 -28.14
CA LYS A 140 10.51 -8.29 -28.47
C LYS A 140 11.57 -8.60 -27.41
N MET A 141 11.47 -8.04 -26.22
CA MET A 141 12.36 -8.29 -25.09
C MET A 141 11.59 -8.13 -23.79
N PRO A 142 11.93 -8.88 -22.73
CA PRO A 142 11.38 -8.67 -21.39
C PRO A 142 11.90 -7.38 -20.78
N ASN A 143 11.17 -6.82 -19.80
CA ASN A 143 11.68 -5.76 -18.95
C ASN A 143 12.42 -6.37 -17.75
N LEU A 144 13.39 -5.64 -17.22
CA LEU A 144 14.16 -6.03 -16.03
C LEU A 144 14.02 -4.98 -14.94
N LYS A 145 13.70 -5.45 -13.73
CA LYS A 145 13.66 -4.63 -12.52
C LYS A 145 14.57 -5.26 -11.47
N VAL A 146 15.58 -4.50 -11.05
CA VAL A 146 16.59 -4.96 -10.10
C VAL A 146 16.48 -4.15 -8.83
N PHE A 147 16.38 -4.83 -7.69
CA PHE A 147 16.21 -4.22 -6.38
C PHE A 147 17.35 -4.63 -5.45
N PHE A 148 17.99 -3.65 -4.85
CA PHE A 148 18.94 -3.86 -3.76
C PHE A 148 18.35 -3.31 -2.47
N CYS A 149 18.04 -4.19 -1.54
CA CYS A 149 17.26 -3.91 -0.34
C CYS A 149 18.14 -3.91 0.91
N THR A 150 17.95 -2.92 1.78
CA THR A 150 18.56 -2.91 3.14
C THR A 150 17.54 -2.39 4.17
N SER A 151 17.78 -2.69 5.46
CA SER A 151 17.02 -2.10 6.56
C SER A 151 17.42 -0.64 6.86
N GLY A 152 18.43 -0.11 6.17
CA GLY A 152 18.95 1.25 6.32
C GLY A 152 18.22 2.30 5.48
N VAL A 153 18.84 3.47 5.36
CA VAL A 153 18.32 4.59 4.56
C VAL A 153 19.27 4.88 3.40
N TYR A 154 18.73 5.00 2.20
CA TYR A 154 19.51 5.40 1.03
C TYR A 154 19.64 6.93 0.98
N ASN A 155 20.86 7.44 1.12
CA ASN A 155 21.16 8.87 1.12
C ASN A 155 21.83 9.35 -0.17
N ASN A 156 21.85 8.51 -1.22
CA ASN A 156 22.49 8.81 -2.51
C ASN A 156 23.98 9.22 -2.38
N GLU A 157 24.70 8.56 -1.49
CA GLU A 157 26.13 8.79 -1.29
C GLU A 157 26.91 8.54 -2.58
N ARG A 158 27.92 9.38 -2.88
CA ARG A 158 28.61 9.41 -4.18
C ARG A 158 29.14 8.04 -4.61
N GLU A 159 29.75 7.29 -3.69
CA GLU A 159 30.32 5.97 -4.01
C GLU A 159 29.24 4.93 -4.25
N ILE A 160 28.20 4.92 -3.42
CA ILE A 160 27.06 4.01 -3.55
C ILE A 160 26.28 4.29 -4.85
N ALA A 161 26.01 5.56 -5.14
CA ALA A 161 25.39 5.96 -6.40
C ALA A 161 26.21 5.57 -7.63
N ALA A 162 27.54 5.63 -7.56
CA ALA A 162 28.42 5.16 -8.62
C ALA A 162 28.34 3.63 -8.80
N SER A 163 28.25 2.86 -7.69
CA SER A 163 28.08 1.40 -7.75
C SER A 163 26.76 1.00 -8.41
N PHE A 164 25.66 1.68 -8.14
CA PHE A 164 24.38 1.45 -8.83
C PHE A 164 24.41 1.80 -10.31
N LYS A 165 25.16 2.85 -10.69
CA LYS A 165 25.35 3.15 -12.13
C LYS A 165 26.14 2.06 -12.86
N ILE A 166 27.14 1.47 -12.21
CA ILE A 166 27.90 0.34 -12.77
C ILE A 166 26.99 -0.88 -12.90
N LEU A 167 26.19 -1.17 -11.88
CA LEU A 167 25.22 -2.27 -11.89
C LEU A 167 24.19 -2.10 -13.02
N ASN A 168 23.62 -0.90 -13.18
CA ASN A 168 22.70 -0.59 -14.29
C ASN A 168 23.36 -0.87 -15.63
N LYS A 169 24.63 -0.44 -15.81
CA LYS A 169 25.36 -0.69 -17.05
C LYS A 169 25.66 -2.16 -17.30
N THR A 170 25.85 -2.96 -16.27
CA THR A 170 25.97 -4.42 -16.38
C THR A 170 24.68 -5.02 -16.95
N CYS A 171 23.52 -4.58 -16.43
CA CYS A 171 22.22 -5.03 -16.93
C CYS A 171 21.99 -4.62 -18.39
N GLU A 172 22.34 -3.38 -18.78
CA GLU A 172 22.28 -2.92 -20.17
C GLU A 172 23.16 -3.74 -21.12
N ASN A 173 24.36 -4.12 -20.68
CA ASN A 173 25.31 -4.89 -21.47
C ASN A 173 24.88 -6.36 -21.71
N ALA A 174 23.90 -6.86 -20.97
CA ALA A 174 23.34 -8.20 -21.22
C ALA A 174 22.60 -8.31 -22.55
N ASP A 175 22.08 -7.18 -23.07
CA ASP A 175 21.43 -7.04 -24.41
C ASP A 175 20.25 -8.01 -24.64
N ILE A 176 19.57 -8.40 -23.56
CA ILE A 176 18.39 -9.29 -23.58
C ILE A 176 17.13 -8.64 -23.00
N PHE A 177 17.22 -7.37 -22.56
CA PHE A 177 16.14 -6.63 -21.91
C PHE A 177 15.76 -5.38 -22.70
N ASN A 178 14.46 -5.02 -22.67
CA ASN A 178 13.93 -3.82 -23.32
C ASN A 178 14.04 -2.59 -22.43
N ASP A 179 13.49 -2.69 -21.22
CA ASP A 179 13.50 -1.63 -20.20
C ASP A 179 14.19 -2.15 -18.94
N ILE A 180 15.08 -1.34 -18.38
CA ILE A 180 15.92 -1.73 -17.26
C ILE A 180 15.82 -0.65 -16.19
N GLU A 181 15.37 -1.05 -15.02
CA GLU A 181 15.26 -0.19 -13.85
C GLU A 181 16.02 -0.80 -12.66
N VAL A 182 16.83 0.01 -11.99
CA VAL A 182 17.61 -0.39 -10.82
C VAL A 182 17.22 0.48 -9.63
N PHE A 183 16.75 -0.16 -8.56
CA PHE A 183 16.20 0.50 -7.38
C PHE A 183 17.00 0.21 -6.13
N PRO A 184 17.65 1.21 -5.52
CA PRO A 184 18.07 1.12 -4.13
C PRO A 184 16.85 1.24 -3.21
N MET A 185 16.58 0.21 -2.41
CA MET A 185 15.42 0.13 -1.52
C MET A 185 15.88 0.15 -0.07
N GLY A 186 15.66 1.26 0.59
CA GLY A 186 15.87 1.37 2.03
C GLY A 186 14.60 1.06 2.82
N ARG A 187 14.72 1.13 4.16
CA ARG A 187 13.59 0.90 5.07
C ARG A 187 12.35 1.72 4.71
N LYS A 188 12.54 2.99 4.32
CA LYS A 188 11.43 3.89 4.00
C LYS A 188 10.62 3.40 2.80
N GLU A 189 11.31 3.03 1.72
CA GLU A 189 10.71 2.56 0.49
C GLU A 189 10.01 1.21 0.70
N LEU A 190 10.66 0.29 1.40
CA LEU A 190 10.11 -1.03 1.73
C LEU A 190 8.85 -0.93 2.61
N MET A 191 8.87 -0.06 3.65
CA MET A 191 7.71 0.15 4.51
C MET A 191 6.55 0.82 3.78
N LYS A 192 6.84 1.73 2.83
CA LYS A 192 5.80 2.31 1.98
C LYS A 192 5.12 1.25 1.11
N LEU A 193 5.91 0.36 0.50
CA LEU A 193 5.35 -0.76 -0.28
C LEU A 193 4.54 -1.71 0.61
N TRP A 194 5.08 -2.08 1.79
CA TRP A 194 4.36 -2.92 2.75
C TRP A 194 3.00 -2.34 3.12
N SER A 195 2.96 -1.05 3.49
CA SER A 195 1.69 -0.38 3.81
C SER A 195 0.71 -0.41 2.63
N SER A 196 1.19 -0.28 1.39
CA SER A 196 0.30 -0.34 0.21
C SER A 196 -0.27 -1.74 -0.07
N ILE A 197 0.34 -2.78 0.50
CA ILE A 197 -0.10 -4.18 0.34
C ILE A 197 -0.96 -4.62 1.52
N SER A 198 -0.51 -4.30 2.76
CA SER A 198 -1.19 -4.71 3.98
C SER A 198 -2.49 -3.96 4.24
N ASP A 199 -2.57 -2.73 3.76
CA ASP A 199 -3.68 -1.81 4.03
C ASP A 199 -4.59 -1.66 2.79
N LYS A 200 -4.71 -2.69 1.93
CA LYS A 200 -5.61 -2.65 0.76
C LYS A 200 -7.06 -2.61 1.19
N ASN A 201 -7.58 -1.40 1.34
CA ASN A 201 -9.01 -1.17 1.45
C ASN A 201 -9.61 -1.16 0.06
N GLU A 202 -10.16 -2.30 -0.37
CA GLU A 202 -10.88 -2.39 -1.63
C GLU A 202 -12.39 -2.37 -1.38
N ALA A 203 -13.11 -1.63 -2.21
CA ALA A 203 -14.56 -1.59 -2.14
C ALA A 203 -15.17 -1.39 -3.52
N SER A 204 -16.40 -1.90 -3.65
CA SER A 204 -17.25 -1.69 -4.83
C SER A 204 -18.60 -1.22 -4.38
N ILE A 205 -19.07 -0.08 -4.89
CA ILE A 205 -20.33 0.53 -4.50
C ILE A 205 -21.19 0.85 -5.72
N GLN A 206 -22.48 0.57 -5.63
CA GLN A 206 -23.49 0.92 -6.64
C GLN A 206 -23.86 2.40 -6.47
N LEU A 207 -23.71 3.19 -7.52
CA LEU A 207 -24.16 4.58 -7.55
C LEU A 207 -25.59 4.68 -8.07
N ILE A 208 -26.38 5.58 -7.49
CA ILE A 208 -27.67 5.98 -8.05
C ILE A 208 -27.44 6.83 -9.29
N ASP A 209 -26.57 7.86 -9.14
CA ASP A 209 -26.11 8.67 -10.24
C ASP A 209 -24.79 9.35 -9.91
N TYR A 210 -24.08 9.86 -10.95
CA TYR A 210 -22.81 10.53 -10.76
C TYR A 210 -22.53 11.54 -11.88
N ILE A 211 -21.70 12.53 -11.57
CA ILE A 211 -21.18 13.54 -12.50
C ILE A 211 -19.66 13.53 -12.38
N GLY A 212 -18.96 13.32 -13.50
CA GLY A 212 -17.50 13.47 -13.56
C GLY A 212 -17.11 14.95 -13.51
N ILE A 213 -16.04 15.25 -12.80
CA ILE A 213 -15.38 16.55 -12.78
C ILE A 213 -14.20 16.49 -13.75
N ASN A 214 -13.91 17.59 -14.44
CA ASN A 214 -12.78 17.64 -15.36
C ASN A 214 -11.46 17.35 -14.64
N GLU A 215 -10.53 16.72 -15.35
CA GLU A 215 -9.17 16.46 -14.88
C GLU A 215 -8.48 17.74 -14.40
N MET A 216 -7.74 17.62 -13.29
CA MET A 216 -6.98 18.72 -12.67
C MET A 216 -5.57 18.23 -12.33
N PRO A 217 -4.58 19.14 -12.21
CA PRO A 217 -3.22 18.74 -11.79
C PRO A 217 -3.23 17.91 -10.49
N GLY A 218 -2.64 16.71 -10.52
CA GLY A 218 -2.61 15.78 -9.39
C GLY A 218 -3.92 15.03 -9.10
N ILE A 219 -5.00 15.31 -9.86
CA ILE A 219 -6.33 14.68 -9.73
C ILE A 219 -6.78 14.20 -11.12
N PRO A 220 -6.41 13.00 -11.54
CA PRO A 220 -6.80 12.45 -12.85
C PRO A 220 -8.31 12.29 -13.01
N GLN A 221 -8.99 11.88 -11.95
CA GLN A 221 -10.44 11.66 -11.97
C GLN A 221 -11.07 12.14 -10.66
N ALA A 222 -12.25 12.74 -10.77
CA ALA A 222 -13.08 13.06 -9.62
C ALA A 222 -14.57 13.00 -10.01
N TYR A 223 -15.39 12.57 -9.03
CA TYR A 223 -16.83 12.37 -9.25
C TYR A 223 -17.64 12.89 -8.06
N ILE A 224 -18.77 13.50 -8.36
CA ILE A 224 -19.83 13.76 -7.38
C ILE A 224 -20.93 12.75 -7.65
N SER A 225 -21.30 11.97 -6.64
CA SER A 225 -22.25 10.89 -6.77
C SER A 225 -23.31 10.90 -5.69
N ILE A 226 -24.41 10.20 -5.95
CA ILE A 226 -25.47 9.89 -5.00
C ILE A 226 -25.48 8.39 -4.79
N VAL A 227 -25.49 7.95 -3.53
CA VAL A 227 -25.53 6.55 -3.13
C VAL A 227 -26.62 6.32 -2.09
N LYS A 228 -27.07 5.08 -1.91
CA LYS A 228 -27.86 4.70 -0.75
C LYS A 228 -27.00 4.69 0.51
N ALA A 229 -27.48 5.31 1.60
CA ALA A 229 -26.72 5.39 2.84
C ALA A 229 -26.41 4.02 3.45
N LYS A 230 -27.34 3.06 3.37
CA LYS A 230 -27.11 1.67 3.79
C LYS A 230 -25.98 1.01 2.99
N GLU A 231 -26.03 1.12 1.67
CA GLU A 231 -25.03 0.52 0.80
C GLU A 231 -23.66 1.17 1.00
N PHE A 232 -23.62 2.49 1.24
CA PHE A 232 -22.40 3.19 1.61
C PHE A 232 -21.79 2.60 2.90
N LEU A 233 -22.60 2.36 3.92
CA LEU A 233 -22.11 1.73 5.14
C LEU A 233 -21.61 0.30 4.90
N GLU A 234 -22.41 -0.55 4.26
CA GLU A 234 -22.11 -1.96 4.03
C GLU A 234 -20.88 -2.17 3.13
N LYS A 235 -20.66 -1.30 2.14
CA LYS A 235 -19.60 -1.49 1.14
C LYS A 235 -18.33 -0.69 1.42
N ILE A 236 -18.46 0.45 2.09
CA ILE A 236 -17.36 1.39 2.29
C ILE A 236 -16.92 1.45 3.75
N ALA A 237 -17.87 1.59 4.70
CA ALA A 237 -17.55 1.93 6.07
C ALA A 237 -17.51 0.74 7.03
N MET A 238 -18.11 -0.41 6.67
CA MET A 238 -18.19 -1.60 7.52
C MET A 238 -17.40 -2.76 6.93
N ASP A 239 -16.90 -3.63 7.80
CA ASP A 239 -16.35 -4.93 7.45
C ASP A 239 -17.46 -6.00 7.27
N ASP A 240 -17.07 -7.22 6.88
CA ASP A 240 -18.00 -8.34 6.68
C ASP A 240 -18.67 -8.80 7.99
N GLU A 241 -18.14 -8.43 9.15
CA GLU A 241 -18.70 -8.72 10.48
C GLU A 241 -19.68 -7.64 10.95
N GLY A 242 -19.80 -6.54 10.20
CA GLY A 242 -20.68 -5.40 10.49
C GLY A 242 -20.08 -4.38 11.44
N ASN A 243 -18.77 -4.41 11.69
CA ASN A 243 -18.06 -3.40 12.47
C ASN A 243 -17.59 -2.27 11.58
N ILE A 244 -17.43 -1.08 12.14
CA ILE A 244 -16.88 0.03 11.40
C ILE A 244 -15.38 -0.18 11.12
N ARG A 245 -14.96 0.07 9.91
CA ARG A 245 -13.54 0.01 9.49
C ARG A 245 -12.83 1.27 9.98
N GLU A 246 -12.08 1.19 11.07
CA GLU A 246 -11.32 2.34 11.59
C GLU A 246 -10.23 2.80 10.60
N GLU A 247 -9.62 1.89 9.88
CA GLU A 247 -8.53 2.12 8.92
C GLU A 247 -8.93 3.02 7.74
N VAL A 248 -10.19 3.03 7.32
CA VAL A 248 -10.64 3.91 6.23
C VAL A 248 -10.73 5.39 6.61
N PHE A 249 -10.54 5.70 7.89
CA PHE A 249 -10.55 7.08 8.41
C PHE A 249 -9.15 7.60 8.76
N ASP A 250 -8.09 6.88 8.41
CA ASP A 250 -6.72 7.24 8.80
C ASP A 250 -6.25 8.60 8.28
N GLU A 251 -6.77 9.04 7.14
CA GLU A 251 -6.53 10.38 6.60
C GLU A 251 -7.49 11.44 7.13
N ASN A 252 -8.46 11.05 7.96
CA ASN A 252 -9.38 12.02 8.56
C ASN A 252 -8.71 12.72 9.76
N VAL A 253 -8.69 14.04 9.75
CA VAL A 253 -8.08 14.85 10.83
C VAL A 253 -8.88 14.84 12.14
N ARG A 254 -10.12 14.35 12.10
CA ARG A 254 -11.02 14.32 13.26
C ARG A 254 -11.48 12.90 13.55
N ALA A 255 -11.35 12.50 14.81
CA ALA A 255 -12.03 11.32 15.32
C ALA A 255 -13.55 11.61 15.52
N PHE A 256 -14.33 10.55 15.66
CA PHE A 256 -15.75 10.65 15.98
C PHE A 256 -15.98 11.28 17.36
N LEU A 257 -16.80 12.32 17.44
CA LEU A 257 -17.04 13.11 18.65
C LEU A 257 -18.09 12.51 19.59
N GLY A 258 -18.65 11.34 19.24
CA GLY A 258 -19.71 10.64 19.98
C GLY A 258 -21.11 11.20 19.71
N GLY A 259 -22.14 10.39 20.02
CA GLY A 259 -23.55 10.70 19.76
C GLY A 259 -24.06 11.94 20.52
N ASP A 260 -23.40 12.36 21.61
CA ASP A 260 -23.78 13.55 22.37
C ASP A 260 -23.38 14.89 21.74
N ASN A 261 -22.55 14.86 20.72
CA ASN A 261 -22.16 16.07 19.97
C ASN A 261 -23.38 16.71 19.28
N PRO A 262 -23.57 18.04 19.31
CA PRO A 262 -24.70 18.71 18.70
C PRO A 262 -24.88 18.40 17.21
N VAL A 263 -23.79 18.29 16.44
CA VAL A 263 -23.84 17.97 15.00
C VAL A 263 -24.40 16.57 14.79
N ASN A 264 -23.94 15.60 15.57
CA ASN A 264 -24.40 14.21 15.47
C ASN A 264 -25.87 14.07 15.89
N LYS A 265 -26.32 14.82 16.92
CA LYS A 265 -27.75 14.90 17.31
C LYS A 265 -28.63 15.46 16.20
N ASP A 266 -28.17 16.47 15.48
CA ASP A 266 -28.92 17.05 14.36
C ASP A 266 -28.98 16.08 13.15
N ILE A 267 -27.90 15.36 12.88
CA ILE A 267 -27.88 14.29 11.86
C ILE A 267 -28.89 13.20 12.26
N ALA A 268 -28.81 12.67 13.47
CA ALA A 268 -29.71 11.64 13.99
C ALA A 268 -31.18 12.09 13.94
N LYS A 269 -31.47 13.32 14.33
CA LYS A 269 -32.81 13.90 14.27
C LYS A 269 -33.35 13.96 12.83
N THR A 270 -32.50 14.26 11.87
CA THR A 270 -32.89 14.27 10.45
C THR A 270 -33.24 12.87 9.97
N LEU A 271 -32.44 11.86 10.33
CA LEU A 271 -32.64 10.44 9.98
C LEU A 271 -33.98 9.91 10.48
N HIS A 272 -34.38 10.24 11.71
CA HIS A 272 -35.62 9.78 12.34
C HIS A 272 -36.84 10.65 12.01
N SER A 273 -36.73 11.61 11.12
CA SER A 273 -37.83 12.49 10.72
C SER A 273 -38.31 12.21 9.29
N GLU A 274 -39.46 12.79 8.91
CA GLU A 274 -39.92 12.81 7.53
C GLU A 274 -38.91 13.45 6.55
N LYS A 275 -37.96 14.22 7.07
CA LYS A 275 -36.86 14.85 6.30
C LYS A 275 -35.75 13.87 5.93
N SER A 276 -35.81 12.61 6.38
CA SER A 276 -34.81 11.59 6.00
C SER A 276 -34.63 11.45 4.48
N LYS A 277 -35.70 11.64 3.70
CA LYS A 277 -35.64 11.68 2.22
C LYS A 277 -34.90 12.90 1.65
N GLN A 278 -34.68 13.92 2.46
CA GLN A 278 -33.94 15.14 2.09
C GLN A 278 -32.50 15.09 2.61
N PHE A 279 -32.06 13.97 3.16
CA PHE A 279 -30.77 13.86 3.83
C PHE A 279 -29.61 14.27 2.94
N ALA A 280 -29.61 13.84 1.67
CA ALA A 280 -28.59 14.21 0.69
C ALA A 280 -28.44 15.74 0.47
N VAL A 281 -29.47 16.52 0.75
CA VAL A 281 -29.45 17.99 0.60
C VAL A 281 -29.17 18.69 1.93
N LEU A 282 -29.55 18.07 3.04
CA LEU A 282 -29.38 18.63 4.40
C LEU A 282 -28.03 18.29 5.03
N ASN A 283 -27.30 17.33 4.46
CA ASN A 283 -26.00 16.89 4.95
C ASN A 283 -24.88 17.29 3.97
N ASN A 284 -23.69 17.57 4.50
CA ASN A 284 -22.54 17.99 3.68
C ASN A 284 -21.94 16.84 2.85
N GLY A 285 -22.43 15.60 3.05
CA GLY A 285 -21.94 14.44 2.36
C GLY A 285 -20.60 13.92 2.90
N VAL A 286 -20.01 12.99 2.16
CA VAL A 286 -18.74 12.34 2.46
C VAL A 286 -17.75 12.59 1.32
N THR A 287 -16.48 12.74 1.64
CA THR A 287 -15.40 12.81 0.63
C THR A 287 -14.44 11.65 0.83
N ILE A 288 -14.23 10.90 -0.23
CA ILE A 288 -13.34 9.75 -0.32
C ILE A 288 -12.22 10.07 -1.29
N ILE A 289 -10.99 9.79 -0.91
CA ILE A 289 -9.83 9.83 -1.78
C ILE A 289 -9.32 8.40 -1.97
N ALA A 290 -8.87 8.08 -3.17
CA ALA A 290 -8.24 6.80 -3.49
C ALA A 290 -7.12 7.00 -4.51
N PRO A 291 -6.02 6.24 -4.44
CA PRO A 291 -4.97 6.29 -5.47
C PRO A 291 -5.43 5.72 -6.82
N GLU A 292 -6.51 4.92 -6.82
CA GLU A 292 -7.09 4.33 -8.02
C GLU A 292 -8.61 4.23 -7.90
N ILE A 293 -9.31 4.75 -8.91
CA ILE A 293 -10.77 4.71 -9.03
C ILE A 293 -11.12 4.18 -10.43
N ALA A 294 -11.98 3.17 -10.48
CA ALA A 294 -12.53 2.67 -11.73
C ALA A 294 -14.05 2.67 -11.70
N ILE A 295 -14.69 3.24 -12.73
CA ILE A 295 -16.15 3.26 -12.84
C ILE A 295 -16.63 2.43 -14.02
N GLN A 296 -17.56 1.53 -13.76
CA GLN A 296 -18.30 0.79 -14.80
C GLN A 296 -19.52 1.61 -15.21
N SER A 297 -19.40 2.38 -16.27
CA SER A 297 -20.45 3.32 -16.72
C SER A 297 -21.80 2.65 -17.00
N ASN A 298 -21.82 1.41 -17.49
CA ASN A 298 -23.05 0.67 -17.82
C ASN A 298 -23.86 0.27 -16.59
N THR A 299 -23.16 -0.11 -15.52
CA THR A 299 -23.76 -0.59 -14.26
C THR A 299 -23.75 0.48 -13.17
N LYS A 300 -23.05 1.59 -13.39
CA LYS A 300 -22.80 2.64 -12.39
C LYS A 300 -22.15 2.09 -11.10
N VAL A 301 -21.28 1.07 -11.23
CA VAL A 301 -20.50 0.55 -10.09
C VAL A 301 -19.16 1.26 -10.03
N MET A 302 -18.84 1.80 -8.87
CA MET A 302 -17.54 2.42 -8.55
C MET A 302 -16.67 1.40 -7.81
N HIS A 303 -15.47 1.18 -8.31
CA HIS A 303 -14.44 0.37 -7.66
C HIS A 303 -13.37 1.29 -7.09
N LEU A 304 -12.97 1.05 -5.86
CA LEU A 304 -12.00 1.85 -5.12
C LEU A 304 -10.90 0.92 -4.60
N THR A 305 -9.66 1.35 -4.73
CA THR A 305 -8.49 0.65 -4.17
C THR A 305 -7.76 1.59 -3.22
N ASN A 306 -7.44 1.13 -2.01
CA ASN A 306 -6.74 1.88 -0.96
C ASN A 306 -7.39 3.23 -0.62
N TYR A 307 -8.71 3.25 -0.58
CA TYR A 307 -9.48 4.46 -0.32
C TYR A 307 -9.44 4.90 1.15
N GLN A 308 -9.64 6.20 1.33
CA GLN A 308 -9.75 6.84 2.64
C GLN A 308 -10.92 7.81 2.68
N ILE A 309 -11.67 7.83 3.78
CA ILE A 309 -12.72 8.82 4.07
C ILE A 309 -12.05 10.04 4.71
N ILE A 310 -11.80 11.07 3.92
CA ILE A 310 -11.10 12.27 4.38
C ILE A 310 -12.01 13.35 4.96
N ASN A 311 -13.31 13.30 4.64
CA ASN A 311 -14.33 14.16 5.24
C ASN A 311 -15.64 13.38 5.37
N GLY A 312 -16.45 13.69 6.39
CA GLY A 312 -17.73 13.02 6.65
C GLY A 312 -17.67 11.98 7.78
N CYS A 313 -16.62 11.96 8.61
CA CYS A 313 -16.49 11.06 9.75
C CYS A 313 -17.71 11.10 10.68
N GLN A 314 -18.20 12.29 11.04
CA GLN A 314 -19.38 12.44 11.91
C GLN A 314 -20.63 11.86 11.21
N THR A 315 -20.82 12.16 9.93
CA THR A 315 -21.94 11.63 9.14
C THR A 315 -21.89 10.11 9.07
N THR A 316 -20.73 9.54 8.74
CA THR A 316 -20.56 8.07 8.60
C THR A 316 -20.83 7.35 9.91
N ASN A 317 -20.21 7.82 11.01
CA ASN A 317 -20.40 7.16 12.32
C ASN A 317 -21.83 7.33 12.85
N THR A 318 -22.48 8.49 12.63
CA THR A 318 -23.89 8.64 13.03
C THR A 318 -24.82 7.74 12.21
N LEU A 319 -24.58 7.61 10.89
CA LEU A 319 -25.31 6.64 10.07
C LEU A 319 -25.11 5.22 10.58
N TYR A 320 -23.89 4.86 10.98
CA TYR A 320 -23.55 3.55 11.52
C TYR A 320 -24.27 3.28 12.87
N GLU A 321 -24.23 4.23 13.82
CA GLU A 321 -24.94 4.11 15.11
C GLU A 321 -26.45 3.90 14.93
N HIS A 322 -27.04 4.41 13.83
CA HIS A 322 -28.47 4.29 13.52
C HIS A 322 -28.75 3.30 12.37
N TYR A 323 -27.80 2.42 12.04
CA TYR A 323 -27.92 1.50 10.89
C TYR A 323 -29.18 0.65 10.93
N ALA A 324 -29.55 0.11 12.10
CA ALA A 324 -30.73 -0.75 12.26
C ALA A 324 -32.05 -0.03 11.90
N ASP A 325 -32.13 1.28 12.17
CA ASP A 325 -33.31 2.10 11.94
C ASP A 325 -33.23 2.89 10.62
N LEU A 326 -32.16 2.71 9.85
CA LEU A 326 -31.91 3.47 8.65
C LEU A 326 -32.89 3.10 7.53
N ASN A 327 -33.64 4.08 7.04
CA ASN A 327 -34.58 3.88 5.95
C ASN A 327 -33.83 3.70 4.61
N ASP A 328 -34.27 2.75 3.78
CA ASP A 328 -33.68 2.47 2.45
C ASP A 328 -33.77 3.66 1.46
N ASN A 329 -34.60 4.67 1.76
CA ASN A 329 -34.71 5.88 0.96
C ASN A 329 -33.72 6.99 1.36
N VAL A 330 -32.89 6.77 2.39
CA VAL A 330 -31.86 7.74 2.77
C VAL A 330 -30.74 7.71 1.73
N GLU A 331 -30.51 8.84 1.11
CA GLU A 331 -29.49 9.04 0.09
C GLU A 331 -28.37 9.94 0.64
N LEU A 332 -27.14 9.69 0.19
CA LEU A 332 -25.95 10.39 0.61
C LEU A 332 -25.20 10.91 -0.61
N VAL A 333 -24.73 12.15 -0.54
CA VAL A 333 -23.78 12.68 -1.54
C VAL A 333 -22.38 12.21 -1.16
N VAL A 334 -21.69 11.60 -2.12
CA VAL A 334 -20.28 11.18 -1.95
C VAL A 334 -19.44 11.78 -3.07
N LYS A 335 -18.33 12.41 -2.69
CA LYS A 335 -17.28 12.82 -3.62
C LYS A 335 -16.20 11.75 -3.65
N PHE A 336 -15.89 11.22 -4.81
CA PHE A 336 -14.76 10.33 -5.05
C PHE A 336 -13.67 11.10 -5.78
N ILE A 337 -12.43 11.04 -5.27
CA ILE A 337 -11.30 11.80 -5.82
C ILE A 337 -10.14 10.83 -5.99
N GLU A 338 -9.64 10.71 -7.22
CA GLU A 338 -8.42 9.95 -7.50
C GLU A 338 -7.21 10.85 -7.33
N SER A 339 -6.27 10.45 -6.50
CA SER A 339 -4.97 11.09 -6.40
C SER A 339 -3.92 10.12 -5.84
N GLN A 340 -2.78 10.06 -6.50
CA GLN A 340 -1.57 9.38 -6.03
C GLN A 340 -0.59 10.36 -5.38
N ASP A 341 -0.84 11.66 -5.49
CA ASP A 341 -0.02 12.72 -4.95
C ASP A 341 -0.40 13.00 -3.49
N THR A 342 0.52 12.69 -2.58
CA THR A 342 0.32 12.88 -1.14
C THR A 342 0.13 14.34 -0.75
N ASP A 343 0.80 15.28 -1.44
CA ASP A 343 0.71 16.71 -1.14
C ASP A 343 -0.67 17.24 -1.56
N VAL A 344 -1.16 16.82 -2.73
CA VAL A 344 -2.53 17.14 -3.20
C VAL A 344 -3.58 16.54 -2.26
N ALA A 345 -3.38 15.28 -1.80
CA ALA A 345 -4.29 14.65 -0.83
C ALA A 345 -4.36 15.47 0.48
N ILE A 346 -3.22 15.89 1.03
CA ILE A 346 -3.16 16.73 2.23
C ILE A 346 -3.85 18.08 2.01
N GLU A 347 -3.66 18.70 0.85
CA GLU A 347 -4.31 19.96 0.50
C GLU A 347 -5.85 19.82 0.46
N ILE A 348 -6.36 18.76 -0.15
CA ILE A 348 -7.79 18.46 -0.19
C ILE A 348 -8.36 18.20 1.21
N VAL A 349 -7.65 17.40 2.03
CA VAL A 349 -8.05 17.17 3.43
C VAL A 349 -8.12 18.47 4.20
N THR A 350 -7.11 19.33 4.05
CA THR A 350 -7.04 20.63 4.70
C THR A 350 -8.20 21.53 4.27
N ALA A 351 -8.43 21.65 2.97
CA ALA A 351 -9.47 22.50 2.42
C ALA A 351 -10.89 22.06 2.81
N THR A 352 -11.14 20.74 2.82
CA THR A 352 -12.46 20.17 3.14
C THR A 352 -12.78 20.20 4.63
N ASN A 353 -11.78 20.24 5.51
CA ASN A 353 -11.95 20.27 6.96
C ASN A 353 -11.85 21.66 7.58
N ASN A 354 -11.36 22.68 6.87
CA ASN A 354 -11.24 24.07 7.35
C ASN A 354 -12.57 24.80 7.57
N GLN A 355 -13.71 24.17 7.31
CA GLN A 355 -15.04 24.76 7.56
C GLN A 355 -15.43 24.82 9.05
N SER A 356 -14.60 24.31 9.94
CA SER A 356 -14.71 24.48 11.41
C SER A 356 -13.28 24.64 11.95
N ALA A 357 -13.12 25.41 13.02
CA ALA A 357 -11.83 25.67 13.66
C ALA A 357 -11.15 24.36 14.08
N VAL A 358 -10.34 23.81 13.17
CA VAL A 358 -9.44 22.68 13.44
C VAL A 358 -8.13 23.30 13.85
N GLU A 359 -7.62 22.96 15.03
CA GLU A 359 -6.30 23.41 15.45
C GLU A 359 -5.24 22.90 14.47
N ASN A 360 -4.23 23.71 14.17
CA ASN A 360 -3.11 23.35 13.27
C ASN A 360 -2.45 22.00 13.63
N GLU A 361 -2.59 21.57 14.87
CA GLU A 361 -2.04 20.33 15.40
C GLU A 361 -2.69 19.07 14.81
N ALA A 362 -4.01 19.13 14.48
CA ALA A 362 -4.70 18.02 13.86
C ALA A 362 -4.12 17.66 12.47
N PHE A 363 -3.53 18.64 11.76
CA PHE A 363 -2.87 18.40 10.48
C PHE A 363 -1.49 17.72 10.62
N TYR A 364 -0.86 17.79 11.80
CA TYR A 364 0.36 16.98 12.05
C TYR A 364 0.06 15.48 12.07
N ALA A 365 -1.17 15.09 12.41
CA ALA A 365 -1.60 13.70 12.39
C ALA A 365 -1.51 13.04 10.99
N LEU A 366 -1.62 13.82 9.91
CA LEU A 366 -1.52 13.34 8.53
C LEU A 366 -0.08 13.07 8.09
N ARG A 367 0.91 13.62 8.79
CA ARG A 367 2.32 13.49 8.40
C ARG A 367 2.78 12.04 8.58
N GLU A 368 3.55 11.55 7.63
CA GLU A 368 4.14 10.22 7.60
C GLU A 368 4.83 9.85 8.93
N LYS A 369 5.54 10.80 9.54
CA LYS A 369 6.21 10.59 10.84
C LYS A 369 5.25 10.29 11.98
N ALA A 370 4.08 10.94 12.03
CA ALA A 370 3.09 10.68 13.06
C ALA A 370 2.49 9.27 12.92
N ARG A 371 2.26 8.81 11.68
CA ARG A 371 1.81 7.43 11.40
C ARG A 371 2.87 6.40 11.79
N LEU A 372 4.13 6.66 11.47
CA LEU A 372 5.24 5.78 11.88
C LEU A 372 5.35 5.67 13.40
N ILE A 373 5.17 6.78 14.12
CA ILE A 373 5.14 6.78 15.60
C ILE A 373 3.97 5.92 16.09
N GLN A 374 2.78 6.09 15.53
CA GLN A 374 1.61 5.29 15.91
C GLN A 374 1.87 3.79 15.69
N LYS A 375 2.31 3.41 14.50
CA LYS A 375 2.69 2.01 14.18
C LYS A 375 3.74 1.46 15.14
N PHE A 376 4.73 2.26 15.53
CA PHE A 376 5.72 1.86 16.54
C PHE A 376 5.06 1.55 17.89
N PHE A 377 4.16 2.40 18.39
CA PHE A 377 3.44 2.15 19.61
C PHE A 377 2.54 0.90 19.52
N ASP A 378 1.89 0.69 18.36
CA ASP A 378 1.06 -0.48 18.12
C ASP A 378 1.87 -1.79 18.16
N ILE A 379 3.02 -1.82 17.52
CA ILE A 379 3.94 -2.98 17.58
C ILE A 379 4.43 -3.24 19.01
N GLN A 380 4.82 -2.19 19.74
CA GLN A 380 5.29 -2.34 21.13
C GLN A 380 4.20 -2.84 22.08
N ARG A 381 2.92 -2.58 21.79
CA ARG A 381 1.79 -3.10 22.60
C ARG A 381 1.58 -4.61 22.46
N ASN A 382 2.03 -5.21 21.37
CA ASN A 382 1.95 -6.65 21.14
C ASN A 382 3.02 -7.43 21.94
N ASP A 383 4.02 -6.73 22.48
CA ASP A 383 5.03 -7.32 23.36
C ASP A 383 4.48 -7.43 24.79
N GLU A 384 4.19 -8.64 25.26
CA GLU A 384 3.64 -8.88 26.62
C GLU A 384 4.59 -8.46 27.75
N ALA A 385 5.90 -8.37 27.47
CA ALA A 385 6.92 -7.96 28.46
C ALA A 385 6.98 -6.45 28.67
N LYS A 386 6.31 -5.64 27.85
CA LYS A 386 6.38 -4.19 27.88
C LYS A 386 5.09 -3.55 28.39
N GLU A 387 5.23 -2.35 28.95
CA GLU A 387 4.06 -1.55 29.34
C GLU A 387 3.30 -1.09 28.09
N LYS A 388 1.98 -1.28 28.09
CA LYS A 388 1.10 -0.90 26.97
C LYS A 388 0.88 0.61 26.97
N LEU A 389 1.61 1.33 26.14
CA LEU A 389 1.46 2.76 25.92
C LEU A 389 0.77 3.02 24.57
N PHE A 390 0.06 4.14 24.47
CA PHE A 390 -0.76 4.52 23.32
C PHE A 390 -0.33 5.89 22.81
N PHE A 391 -0.13 6.02 21.53
CA PHE A 391 0.09 7.31 20.89
C PHE A 391 -1.19 7.81 20.25
N GLU A 392 -1.75 8.89 20.80
CA GLU A 392 -2.94 9.53 20.25
C GLU A 392 -2.52 10.45 19.09
N ARG A 393 -2.69 9.94 17.87
CA ARG A 393 -2.38 10.69 16.66
C ARG A 393 -3.47 11.70 16.34
N ARG A 394 -4.73 11.33 16.55
CA ARG A 394 -5.92 12.16 16.32
C ARG A 394 -6.58 12.50 17.63
N GLU A 395 -7.06 13.72 17.76
CA GLU A 395 -7.75 14.17 18.98
C GLU A 395 -8.93 13.27 19.32
N ASN A 396 -9.00 12.80 20.56
CA ASN A 396 -10.01 11.89 21.10
C ASN A 396 -10.05 10.47 20.49
N GLU A 397 -8.99 10.01 19.84
CA GLU A 397 -8.90 8.70 19.20
C GLU A 397 -9.19 7.52 20.15
N TYR A 398 -8.84 7.68 21.42
CA TYR A 398 -9.06 6.66 22.47
C TYR A 398 -10.16 7.00 23.46
N ARG A 399 -10.98 8.04 23.23
CA ARG A 399 -12.00 8.52 24.18
C ARG A 399 -13.01 7.45 24.59
N ASN A 400 -13.39 6.56 23.69
CA ASN A 400 -14.39 5.52 23.93
C ASN A 400 -13.77 4.15 24.25
N LYS A 401 -12.44 4.08 24.38
CA LYS A 401 -11.72 2.86 24.71
C LYS A 401 -11.39 2.90 26.22
N SER A 402 -11.55 1.79 26.93
CA SER A 402 -11.26 1.68 28.37
C SER A 402 -9.76 1.69 28.65
N ILE A 403 -9.07 2.77 28.25
CA ILE A 403 -7.64 2.97 28.40
C ILE A 403 -7.40 4.05 29.45
N GLN A 404 -6.44 3.82 30.36
CA GLN A 404 -6.04 4.84 31.33
C GLN A 404 -5.40 6.03 30.63
N THR A 405 -5.88 7.25 30.87
CA THR A 405 -5.36 8.49 30.26
C THR A 405 -3.86 8.69 30.47
N THR A 406 -3.32 8.19 31.58
CA THR A 406 -1.87 8.21 31.89
C THR A 406 -1.01 7.36 30.95
N LYS A 407 -1.64 6.52 30.12
CA LYS A 407 -0.97 5.66 29.12
C LYS A 407 -1.14 6.17 27.69
N ILE A 408 -1.85 7.28 27.49
CA ILE A 408 -2.10 7.91 26.20
C ILE A 408 -1.20 9.13 26.09
N TYR A 409 -0.46 9.23 25.02
CA TYR A 409 0.49 10.33 24.74
C TYR A 409 0.17 10.97 23.40
N ASP A 410 -0.04 12.26 23.37
CA ASP A 410 -0.14 13.05 22.14
C ASP A 410 1.24 13.51 21.62
N ILE A 411 1.26 14.18 20.48
CA ILE A 411 2.52 14.66 19.87
C ILE A 411 3.22 15.73 20.74
N LYS A 412 2.45 16.53 21.51
CA LYS A 412 3.02 17.57 22.39
C LYS A 412 3.70 16.93 23.59
N GLU A 413 3.07 15.91 24.17
CA GLU A 413 3.61 15.17 25.32
C GLU A 413 4.87 14.41 24.92
N LEU A 414 4.87 13.73 23.77
CA LEU A 414 6.08 13.08 23.24
C LEU A 414 7.20 14.08 22.98
N ALA A 415 6.90 15.23 22.41
CA ALA A 415 7.89 16.29 22.19
C ALA A 415 8.46 16.81 23.52
N ARG A 416 7.64 16.99 24.55
CA ARG A 416 8.09 17.38 25.90
C ARG A 416 8.98 16.30 26.52
N CYS A 417 8.57 15.03 26.42
CA CYS A 417 9.39 13.90 26.90
C CYS A 417 10.76 13.88 26.19
N PHE A 418 10.77 14.01 24.87
CA PHE A 418 12.01 14.05 24.09
C PHE A 418 12.93 15.20 24.52
N ILE A 419 12.40 16.41 24.66
CA ILE A 419 13.17 17.57 25.09
C ILE A 419 13.71 17.37 26.51
N SER A 420 12.96 16.78 27.43
CA SER A 420 13.38 16.54 28.79
C SER A 420 14.50 15.51 28.93
N VAL A 421 14.60 14.56 28.01
CA VAL A 421 15.61 13.48 28.03
C VAL A 421 16.90 13.87 27.27
N PHE A 422 16.77 14.62 26.16
CA PHE A 422 17.86 14.89 25.23
C PHE A 422 18.37 16.35 25.22
N LYS A 423 17.85 17.21 26.07
CA LYS A 423 18.36 18.54 26.35
C LYS A 423 18.89 18.62 27.78
#